data_1539efb3cfd175569b14c332ab39df9c
#
_entry.id   1539efb3cfd175569b14c332ab39df9c
#
_cell.length_a   1.000
_cell.length_b   1.000
_cell.length_c   1.000
_cell.angle_alpha   90.00
_cell.angle_beta   90.00
_cell.angle_gamma   90.00
#
_symmetry.space_group_name_H-M   'P 1'
#
loop_
_entity.id
_entity.type
_entity.pdbx_description
1 polymer ?
#
loop_
_entity_poly.entity_id
_entity_poly.type
_entity_poly.pdbx_seq_one_letter_code
_entity_poly.pdbx_strand_id
1 'polypeptide(L)'
;MISKLALFCLAIAATTSSALAQGVVHYREGQEVNPQEVAQILNTHIVKTRSLRLLDQPGAVAGPAAKALSLPVHFAFDSARIAPSARPQLDALAAGIKLLPPTQVVIVEGHTDAVGTEDYNLALSQRRAAAVKDYLVSVHHIDAARLKDIGYGLFRPIEGSDPAAAENRRVQFHGE
;
A
#
# COMPACT_ATOMS: atom_id res chain seq x y z
N MET A 1 27.64 2.18 55.59
CA MET A 1 28.08 1.85 54.24
C MET A 1 26.86 1.35 53.48
N ILE A 2 26.21 2.19 52.69
CA ILE A 2 24.97 1.89 52.01
C ILE A 2 25.28 1.86 50.52
N SER A 3 25.26 0.65 49.93
CA SER A 3 25.50 0.42 48.50
C SER A 3 24.24 0.74 47.71
N LYS A 4 24.31 1.72 46.79
CA LYS A 4 23.23 2.09 45.88
C LYS A 4 23.24 1.14 44.67
N LEU A 5 22.25 0.28 44.59
CA LEU A 5 21.99 -0.58 43.46
C LEU A 5 21.25 0.26 42.36
N ALA A 6 21.96 0.61 41.29
CA ALA A 6 21.40 1.30 40.14
C ALA A 6 20.67 0.30 39.24
N LEU A 7 19.37 0.44 39.18
CA LEU A 7 18.49 -0.34 38.29
C LEU A 7 18.62 0.23 36.86
N PHE A 8 19.29 -0.51 35.97
CA PHE A 8 19.42 -0.16 34.55
C PHE A 8 18.20 -0.69 33.82
N CYS A 9 17.22 0.19 33.55
CA CYS A 9 16.10 -0.15 32.65
C CYS A 9 16.62 -0.19 31.21
N LEU A 10 16.80 -1.41 30.70
CA LEU A 10 17.08 -1.66 29.28
C LEU A 10 15.79 -1.48 28.49
N ALA A 11 15.61 -0.32 27.85
CA ALA A 11 14.53 -0.10 26.91
C ALA A 11 14.83 -0.91 25.62
N ILE A 12 14.13 -2.01 25.43
CA ILE A 12 14.15 -2.77 24.19
C ILE A 12 13.37 -1.96 23.16
N ALA A 13 14.07 -1.18 22.36
CA ALA A 13 13.50 -0.60 21.15
C ALA A 13 13.22 -1.74 20.18
N ALA A 14 11.94 -2.09 20.03
CA ALA A 14 11.50 -2.99 19.00
C ALA A 14 11.70 -2.28 17.65
N THR A 15 12.83 -2.55 17.00
CA THR A 15 13.06 -2.18 15.61
C THR A 15 12.17 -3.04 14.74
N THR A 16 11.02 -2.50 14.31
CA THR A 16 10.22 -3.09 13.25
C THR A 16 11.01 -3.02 11.97
N SER A 17 11.69 -4.12 11.64
CA SER A 17 12.37 -4.30 10.36
C SER A 17 11.30 -4.37 9.27
N SER A 18 11.01 -3.22 8.64
CA SER A 18 10.21 -3.20 7.40
C SER A 18 11.06 -3.82 6.31
N ALA A 19 10.72 -5.05 5.92
CA ALA A 19 11.30 -5.68 4.74
C ALA A 19 10.89 -4.87 3.51
N LEU A 20 11.80 -4.03 3.02
CA LEU A 20 11.67 -3.30 1.76
C LEU A 20 11.95 -4.27 0.60
N ALA A 21 11.05 -5.22 0.38
CA ALA A 21 11.02 -5.97 -0.85
C ALA A 21 10.44 -5.07 -1.95
N GLN A 22 11.26 -4.71 -2.92
CA GLN A 22 10.90 -4.09 -4.22
C GLN A 22 10.18 -2.73 -4.20
N GLY A 23 10.42 -1.87 -3.23
CA GLY A 23 9.82 -0.53 -3.25
C GLY A 23 8.31 -0.51 -3.05
N VAL A 24 7.72 -1.55 -2.48
CA VAL A 24 6.32 -1.64 -2.07
C VAL A 24 6.20 -1.59 -0.56
N VAL A 25 5.39 -0.68 -0.02
CA VAL A 25 5.04 -0.65 1.40
C VAL A 25 3.81 -1.52 1.61
N HIS A 26 3.95 -2.59 2.41
CA HIS A 26 2.85 -3.49 2.75
C HIS A 26 2.25 -3.11 4.10
N TYR A 27 0.99 -2.72 4.10
CA TYR A 27 0.21 -2.53 5.32
C TYR A 27 -0.43 -3.84 5.77
N ARG A 28 -0.61 -3.99 7.08
CA ARG A 28 -1.31 -5.13 7.67
C ARG A 28 -2.77 -4.78 7.94
N GLU A 29 -3.60 -5.79 8.12
CA GLU A 29 -4.98 -5.59 8.54
C GLU A 29 -5.05 -4.80 9.85
N GLY A 30 -5.92 -3.79 9.90
CA GLY A 30 -6.07 -2.92 11.07
C GLY A 30 -4.89 -1.98 11.34
N GLN A 31 -3.82 -2.02 10.55
CA GLN A 31 -2.73 -1.06 10.66
C GLN A 31 -3.21 0.33 10.23
N GLU A 32 -2.88 1.33 11.05
CA GLU A 32 -3.18 2.72 10.72
C GLU A 32 -2.39 3.15 9.48
N VAL A 33 -3.09 3.76 8.54
CA VAL A 33 -2.53 4.31 7.30
C VAL A 33 -2.41 5.82 7.45
N ASN A 34 -1.19 6.35 7.29
CA ASN A 34 -0.95 7.79 7.37
C ASN A 34 -1.15 8.44 5.99
N PRO A 35 -2.09 9.39 5.82
CA PRO A 35 -2.34 10.05 4.55
C PRO A 35 -1.12 10.77 3.95
N GLN A 36 -0.25 11.34 4.79
CA GLN A 36 0.96 12.02 4.34
C GLN A 36 1.97 11.01 3.76
N GLU A 37 2.10 9.85 4.38
CA GLU A 37 2.94 8.76 3.88
C GLU A 37 2.41 8.22 2.55
N VAL A 38 1.10 8.00 2.44
CA VAL A 38 0.43 7.63 1.18
C VAL A 38 0.76 8.63 0.07
N ALA A 39 0.62 9.93 0.35
CA ALA A 39 0.94 10.97 -0.63
C ALA A 39 2.42 10.95 -1.04
N GLN A 40 3.34 10.68 -0.11
CA GLN A 40 4.77 10.58 -0.42
C GLN A 40 5.09 9.35 -1.30
N ILE A 41 4.46 8.20 -1.03
CA ILE A 41 4.66 6.98 -1.80
C ILE A 41 4.11 7.12 -3.22
N LEU A 42 2.90 7.68 -3.36
CA LEU A 42 2.20 7.78 -4.64
C LEU A 42 2.64 8.98 -5.49
N ASN A 43 3.36 9.95 -4.92
CA ASN A 43 3.81 11.14 -5.66
C ASN A 43 5.07 10.85 -6.49
N THR A 44 4.88 10.56 -7.76
CA THR A 44 5.98 10.29 -8.71
C THR A 44 6.86 11.52 -9.01
N HIS A 45 6.34 12.74 -8.81
CA HIS A 45 7.09 13.97 -9.06
C HIS A 45 8.17 14.25 -8.01
N ILE A 46 7.96 13.87 -6.74
CA ILE A 46 8.94 14.09 -5.66
C ILE A 46 10.20 13.24 -5.86
N VAL A 47 10.08 12.05 -6.43
CA VAL A 47 11.21 11.13 -6.62
C VAL A 47 12.28 11.75 -7.54
N LYS A 48 11.89 12.49 -8.59
CA LYS A 48 12.83 13.13 -9.51
C LYS A 48 13.60 14.31 -8.88
N THR A 49 12.98 15.06 -7.97
CA THR A 49 13.62 16.21 -7.32
C THR A 49 14.45 15.85 -6.11
N ARG A 50 14.09 14.78 -5.39
CA ARG A 50 14.80 14.35 -4.19
C ARG A 50 16.15 13.70 -4.52
N SER A 51 16.27 13.01 -5.65
CA SER A 51 17.52 12.40 -6.12
C SER A 51 18.60 13.46 -6.44
N LEU A 52 18.23 14.68 -6.85
CA LEU A 52 19.18 15.75 -7.15
C LEU A 52 19.64 16.53 -5.91
N ARG A 53 18.84 16.56 -4.83
CA ARG A 53 19.22 17.28 -3.59
C ARG A 53 20.04 16.43 -2.61
N LEU A 54 20.01 15.11 -2.74
CA LEU A 54 20.73 14.19 -1.84
C LEU A 54 22.21 13.98 -2.19
N LEU A 55 22.66 14.47 -3.36
CA LEU A 55 24.07 14.39 -3.75
C LEU A 55 24.97 15.37 -2.98
N ASP A 56 24.38 16.39 -2.30
CA ASP A 56 25.14 17.40 -1.55
C ASP A 56 25.23 17.15 -0.03
N GLN A 57 24.67 16.04 0.49
CA GLN A 57 24.80 15.68 1.90
C GLN A 57 25.55 14.35 2.06
N PRO A 58 26.79 14.37 2.56
CA PRO A 58 27.52 13.15 2.87
C PRO A 58 26.87 12.47 4.08
N GLY A 59 26.23 11.31 3.85
CA GLY A 59 25.71 10.43 4.91
C GLY A 59 24.24 10.03 4.82
N ALA A 60 23.43 10.60 3.93
CA ALA A 60 22.05 10.15 3.75
C ALA A 60 22.00 9.01 2.72
N VAL A 61 22.01 7.76 3.18
CA VAL A 61 21.68 6.59 2.34
C VAL A 61 20.18 6.66 2.10
N ALA A 62 19.76 7.31 1.01
CA ALA A 62 18.39 7.20 0.55
C ALA A 62 18.19 5.76 0.06
N GLY A 63 17.49 4.96 0.86
CA GLY A 63 16.95 3.71 0.37
C GLY A 63 16.06 3.97 -0.86
N PRO A 64 15.84 2.99 -1.75
CA PRO A 64 14.96 3.16 -2.89
C PRO A 64 13.60 3.65 -2.38
N ALA A 65 13.15 4.81 -2.87
CA ALA A 65 11.83 5.34 -2.51
C ALA A 65 10.77 4.30 -2.87
N ALA A 66 9.91 3.95 -1.93
CA ALA A 66 8.79 3.06 -2.19
C ALA A 66 7.93 3.65 -3.32
N LYS A 67 7.66 2.84 -4.34
CA LYS A 67 6.92 3.26 -5.53
C LYS A 67 5.45 2.85 -5.50
N ALA A 68 5.09 1.98 -4.58
CA ALA A 68 3.75 1.44 -4.42
C ALA A 68 3.42 1.20 -2.95
N LEU A 69 2.14 1.17 -2.64
CA LEU A 69 1.63 0.69 -1.36
C LEU A 69 0.62 -0.45 -1.60
N SER A 70 0.58 -1.39 -0.67
CA SER A 70 -0.30 -2.56 -0.72
C SER A 70 -1.18 -2.59 0.53
N LEU A 71 -2.51 -2.66 0.34
CA LEU A 71 -3.48 -2.81 1.41
C LEU A 71 -4.14 -4.19 1.35
N PRO A 72 -4.32 -4.87 2.48
CA PRO A 72 -5.10 -6.10 2.58
C PRO A 72 -6.61 -5.76 2.57
N VAL A 73 -7.14 -5.37 1.40
CA VAL A 73 -8.56 -5.04 1.29
C VAL A 73 -9.38 -6.32 1.35
N HIS A 74 -10.15 -6.47 2.44
CA HIS A 74 -11.06 -7.60 2.60
C HIS A 74 -12.33 -7.40 1.80
N PHE A 75 -12.70 -8.45 1.08
CA PHE A 75 -13.96 -8.55 0.35
C PHE A 75 -14.81 -9.68 0.93
N ALA A 76 -16.12 -9.62 0.76
CA ALA A 76 -16.98 -10.77 1.07
C ALA A 76 -16.58 -11.98 0.19
N PHE A 77 -16.91 -13.18 0.66
CA PHE A 77 -16.60 -14.41 -0.07
C PHE A 77 -17.15 -14.36 -1.48
N ASP A 78 -16.36 -14.75 -2.48
CA ASP A 78 -16.68 -14.73 -3.91
C ASP A 78 -17.30 -13.40 -4.38
N SER A 79 -16.77 -12.28 -3.90
CA SER A 79 -17.38 -10.97 -4.11
C SER A 79 -16.32 -9.87 -4.26
N ALA A 80 -16.74 -8.77 -4.88
CA ALA A 80 -16.03 -7.50 -4.88
C ALA A 80 -16.61 -6.49 -3.85
N ARG A 81 -17.53 -6.92 -2.99
CA ARG A 81 -18.08 -6.05 -1.93
C ARG A 81 -17.02 -5.82 -0.86
N ILE A 82 -16.61 -4.57 -0.70
CA ILE A 82 -15.63 -4.15 0.31
C ILE A 82 -16.22 -4.38 1.71
N ALA A 83 -15.49 -5.13 2.53
CA ALA A 83 -15.88 -5.37 3.91
C ALA A 83 -15.80 -4.06 4.73
N PRO A 84 -16.69 -3.85 5.71
CA PRO A 84 -16.65 -2.66 6.56
C PRO A 84 -15.30 -2.45 7.27
N SER A 85 -14.60 -3.54 7.62
CA SER A 85 -13.27 -3.50 8.26
C SER A 85 -12.17 -2.89 7.39
N ALA A 86 -12.31 -2.93 6.05
CA ALA A 86 -11.34 -2.35 5.13
C ALA A 86 -11.52 -0.84 4.90
N ARG A 87 -12.69 -0.29 5.25
CA ARG A 87 -13.02 1.11 4.98
C ARG A 87 -12.07 2.11 5.63
N PRO A 88 -11.69 1.99 6.93
CA PRO A 88 -10.79 2.97 7.56
C PRO A 88 -9.45 3.13 6.82
N GLN A 89 -8.88 2.04 6.31
CA GLN A 89 -7.65 2.10 5.53
C GLN A 89 -7.86 2.74 4.16
N LEU A 90 -9.00 2.48 3.50
CA LEU A 90 -9.37 3.13 2.23
C LEU A 90 -9.70 4.61 2.41
N ASP A 91 -10.30 5.01 3.54
CA ASP A 91 -10.57 6.41 3.88
C ASP A 91 -9.26 7.19 4.06
N ALA A 92 -8.30 6.60 4.77
CA ALA A 92 -6.97 7.19 4.95
C ALA A 92 -6.19 7.25 3.62
N LEU A 93 -6.29 6.21 2.77
CA LEU A 93 -5.76 6.23 1.41
C LEU A 93 -6.37 7.38 0.59
N ALA A 94 -7.69 7.54 0.62
CA ALA A 94 -8.39 8.62 -0.08
C ALA A 94 -7.91 9.99 0.38
N ALA A 95 -7.71 10.19 1.69
CA ALA A 95 -7.16 11.42 2.24
C ALA A 95 -5.75 11.68 1.69
N GLY A 96 -4.90 10.64 1.58
CA GLY A 96 -3.58 10.76 0.97
C GLY A 96 -3.61 11.10 -0.52
N ILE A 97 -4.51 10.46 -1.30
CA ILE A 97 -4.68 10.78 -2.73
C ILE A 97 -5.12 12.24 -2.94
N LYS A 98 -5.93 12.79 -2.04
CA LYS A 98 -6.34 14.21 -2.09
C LYS A 98 -5.19 15.19 -1.86
N LEU A 99 -4.11 14.78 -1.21
CA LEU A 99 -2.90 15.58 -1.03
C LEU A 99 -1.99 15.60 -2.28
N LEU A 100 -2.22 14.70 -3.22
CA LEU A 100 -1.46 14.65 -4.47
C LEU A 100 -1.85 15.80 -5.41
N PRO A 101 -0.94 16.20 -6.33
CA PRO A 101 -1.29 17.13 -7.40
C PRO A 101 -2.55 16.64 -8.17
N PRO A 102 -3.44 17.55 -8.60
CA PRO A 102 -4.69 17.16 -9.27
C PRO A 102 -4.47 16.41 -10.60
N THR A 103 -3.30 16.57 -11.21
CA THR A 103 -2.90 15.86 -12.44
C THR A 103 -2.34 14.47 -12.20
N GLN A 104 -2.03 14.13 -10.93
CA GLN A 104 -1.47 12.82 -10.59
C GLN A 104 -2.52 11.74 -10.71
N VAL A 105 -2.24 10.75 -11.54
CA VAL A 105 -3.05 9.54 -11.68
C VAL A 105 -2.55 8.47 -10.70
N VAL A 106 -3.48 7.72 -10.11
CA VAL A 106 -3.19 6.58 -9.25
C VAL A 106 -3.79 5.33 -9.89
N ILE A 107 -2.98 4.29 -10.01
CA ILE A 107 -3.39 2.98 -10.49
C ILE A 107 -3.79 2.13 -9.30
N VAL A 108 -4.96 1.50 -9.39
CA VAL A 108 -5.54 0.57 -8.42
C VAL A 108 -5.41 -0.85 -8.99
N GLU A 109 -4.51 -1.65 -8.44
CA GLU A 109 -4.22 -3.00 -8.90
C GLU A 109 -4.89 -4.04 -8.00
N GLY A 110 -5.73 -4.89 -8.58
CA GLY A 110 -6.32 -6.05 -7.88
C GLY A 110 -5.46 -7.30 -8.08
N HIS A 111 -5.24 -8.06 -7.00
CA HIS A 111 -4.50 -9.32 -7.01
C HIS A 111 -5.30 -10.42 -6.30
N THR A 112 -5.07 -11.67 -6.69
CA THR A 112 -5.59 -12.87 -6.03
C THR A 112 -4.46 -13.80 -5.63
N ASP A 113 -4.77 -14.78 -4.80
CA ASP A 113 -3.92 -15.96 -4.66
C ASP A 113 -4.06 -16.90 -5.88
N ALA A 114 -3.28 -17.97 -5.91
CA ALA A 114 -3.25 -18.94 -6.99
C ALA A 114 -4.35 -20.02 -6.90
N VAL A 115 -5.34 -19.86 -6.02
CA VAL A 115 -6.44 -20.81 -5.88
C VAL A 115 -7.52 -20.53 -6.94
N GLY A 116 -7.88 -21.53 -7.74
CA GLY A 116 -8.88 -21.42 -8.81
C GLY A 116 -8.25 -21.27 -10.20
N THR A 117 -9.08 -20.94 -11.20
CA THR A 117 -8.63 -20.78 -12.58
C THR A 117 -8.09 -19.36 -12.84
N GLU A 118 -7.22 -19.24 -13.84
CA GLU A 118 -6.64 -17.95 -14.26
C GLU A 118 -7.72 -16.95 -14.68
N ASP A 119 -8.65 -17.36 -15.54
CA ASP A 119 -9.73 -16.49 -16.03
C ASP A 119 -10.63 -16.00 -14.91
N TYR A 120 -10.97 -16.89 -13.97
CA TYR A 120 -11.77 -16.53 -12.79
C TYR A 120 -11.04 -15.49 -11.92
N ASN A 121 -9.77 -15.72 -11.63
CA ASN A 121 -8.96 -14.83 -10.80
C ASN A 121 -8.70 -13.48 -11.47
N LEU A 122 -8.50 -13.47 -12.79
CA LEU A 122 -8.35 -12.24 -13.56
C LEU A 122 -9.64 -11.41 -13.48
N ALA A 123 -10.80 -12.03 -13.75
CA ALA A 123 -12.08 -11.35 -13.66
C ALA A 123 -12.43 -10.89 -12.23
N LEU A 124 -12.10 -11.69 -11.21
CA LEU A 124 -12.33 -11.35 -9.80
C LEU A 124 -11.46 -10.16 -9.36
N SER A 125 -10.18 -10.17 -9.72
CA SER A 125 -9.25 -9.09 -9.38
C SER A 125 -9.65 -7.77 -10.06
N GLN A 126 -10.10 -7.81 -11.31
CA GLN A 126 -10.61 -6.64 -12.02
C GLN A 126 -11.86 -6.07 -11.34
N ARG A 127 -12.83 -6.92 -10.96
CA ARG A 127 -14.03 -6.46 -10.23
C ARG A 127 -13.67 -5.85 -8.87
N ARG A 128 -12.66 -6.38 -8.18
CA ARG A 128 -12.19 -5.84 -6.89
C ARG A 128 -11.50 -4.49 -7.03
N ALA A 129 -10.62 -4.34 -8.03
CA ALA A 129 -9.99 -3.06 -8.34
C ALA A 129 -11.03 -1.99 -8.70
N ALA A 130 -12.00 -2.33 -9.55
CA ALA A 130 -13.11 -1.44 -9.90
C ALA A 130 -13.94 -1.04 -8.69
N ALA A 131 -14.28 -1.99 -7.79
CA ALA A 131 -15.05 -1.68 -6.58
C ALA A 131 -14.31 -0.72 -5.63
N VAL A 132 -12.99 -0.83 -5.52
CA VAL A 132 -12.18 0.12 -4.74
C VAL A 132 -12.16 1.49 -5.40
N LYS A 133 -11.98 1.58 -6.71
CA LYS A 133 -12.09 2.84 -7.47
C LYS A 133 -13.46 3.47 -7.27
N ASP A 134 -14.54 2.71 -7.42
CA ASP A 134 -15.92 3.20 -7.25
C ASP A 134 -16.15 3.73 -5.82
N TYR A 135 -15.58 3.08 -4.81
CA TYR A 135 -15.62 3.56 -3.44
C TYR A 135 -14.90 4.92 -3.29
N LEU A 136 -13.70 5.06 -3.84
CA LEU A 136 -12.92 6.30 -3.79
C LEU A 136 -13.62 7.45 -4.53
N VAL A 137 -14.29 7.16 -5.65
CA VAL A 137 -15.07 8.14 -6.43
C VAL A 137 -16.36 8.52 -5.71
N SER A 138 -17.17 7.53 -5.32
CA SER A 138 -18.53 7.78 -4.82
C SER A 138 -18.57 8.31 -3.40
N VAL A 139 -17.69 7.81 -2.52
CA VAL A 139 -17.67 8.18 -1.09
C VAL A 139 -16.73 9.36 -0.84
N HIS A 140 -15.58 9.35 -1.49
CA HIS A 140 -14.55 10.37 -1.24
C HIS A 140 -14.49 11.46 -2.30
N HIS A 141 -15.31 11.38 -3.36
CA HIS A 141 -15.38 12.38 -4.44
C HIS A 141 -14.03 12.63 -5.12
N ILE A 142 -13.20 11.58 -5.26
CA ILE A 142 -11.99 11.64 -6.07
C ILE A 142 -12.41 11.59 -7.54
N ASP A 143 -11.85 12.46 -8.36
CA ASP A 143 -12.15 12.46 -9.79
C ASP A 143 -11.80 11.10 -10.42
N ALA A 144 -12.76 10.49 -11.11
CA ALA A 144 -12.60 9.20 -11.77
C ALA A 144 -11.47 9.19 -12.81
N ALA A 145 -11.17 10.33 -13.42
CA ALA A 145 -10.06 10.50 -14.36
C ALA A 145 -8.68 10.33 -13.70
N ARG A 146 -8.60 10.50 -12.37
CA ARG A 146 -7.39 10.30 -11.58
C ARG A 146 -7.16 8.87 -11.13
N LEU A 147 -8.07 7.95 -11.44
CA LEU A 147 -8.01 6.57 -10.98
C LEU A 147 -8.12 5.61 -12.16
N LYS A 148 -7.15 4.72 -12.31
CA LYS A 148 -7.19 3.59 -13.25
C LYS A 148 -7.28 2.29 -12.47
N ASP A 149 -8.16 1.39 -12.84
CA ASP A 149 -8.33 0.08 -12.21
C ASP A 149 -7.84 -1.03 -13.13
N ILE A 150 -6.99 -1.93 -12.60
CA ILE A 150 -6.40 -3.05 -13.34
C ILE A 150 -6.47 -4.31 -12.47
N GLY A 151 -6.96 -5.41 -13.05
CA GLY A 151 -6.89 -6.73 -12.43
C GLY A 151 -5.70 -7.51 -12.96
N TYR A 152 -4.87 -8.03 -12.07
CA TYR A 152 -3.75 -8.91 -12.42
C TYR A 152 -3.99 -10.38 -12.07
N GLY A 153 -5.12 -10.70 -11.41
CA GLY A 153 -5.39 -12.07 -10.99
C GLY A 153 -4.25 -12.63 -10.16
N LEU A 154 -3.85 -13.86 -10.49
CA LEU A 154 -2.76 -14.59 -9.83
C LEU A 154 -1.37 -14.34 -10.45
N PHE A 155 -1.27 -13.53 -11.53
CA PHE A 155 -0.03 -13.42 -12.33
C PHE A 155 1.09 -12.61 -11.67
N ARG A 156 0.80 -11.89 -10.56
CA ARG A 156 1.78 -11.08 -9.85
C ARG A 156 1.76 -11.38 -8.35
N PRO A 157 2.21 -12.57 -7.93
CA PRO A 157 2.34 -12.88 -6.50
C PRO A 157 3.40 -11.98 -5.85
N ILE A 158 3.35 -11.86 -4.54
CA ILE A 158 4.41 -11.21 -3.77
C ILE A 158 5.68 -12.07 -3.90
N GLU A 159 6.80 -11.42 -4.24
CA GLU A 159 8.07 -12.13 -4.43
C GLU A 159 8.48 -12.86 -3.14
N GLY A 160 8.82 -14.13 -3.28
CA GLY A 160 9.21 -14.98 -2.16
C GLY A 160 8.05 -15.53 -1.32
N SER A 161 6.79 -15.16 -1.63
CA SER A 161 5.63 -15.76 -0.95
C SER A 161 5.16 -17.03 -1.67
N ASP A 162 4.44 -17.89 -0.93
CA ASP A 162 3.65 -18.96 -1.55
C ASP A 162 2.56 -18.31 -2.42
N PRO A 163 2.48 -18.62 -3.73
CA PRO A 163 1.44 -18.07 -4.60
C PRO A 163 0.00 -18.30 -4.08
N ALA A 164 -0.24 -19.37 -3.33
CA ALA A 164 -1.54 -19.68 -2.73
C ALA A 164 -1.76 -18.96 -1.38
N ALA A 165 -0.77 -18.23 -0.86
CA ALA A 165 -0.89 -17.54 0.42
C ALA A 165 -1.92 -16.40 0.38
N ALA A 166 -2.60 -16.24 1.52
CA ALA A 166 -3.66 -15.23 1.70
C ALA A 166 -3.18 -13.78 1.46
N GLU A 167 -1.90 -13.51 1.69
CA GLU A 167 -1.30 -12.18 1.49
C GLU A 167 -1.30 -11.73 0.01
N ASN A 168 -1.42 -12.67 -0.93
CA ASN A 168 -1.58 -12.36 -2.35
C ASN A 168 -2.97 -11.77 -2.68
N ARG A 169 -3.99 -11.98 -1.82
CA ARG A 169 -5.30 -11.35 -1.94
C ARG A 169 -5.23 -9.90 -1.45
N ARG A 170 -4.74 -9.01 -2.28
CA ARG A 170 -4.46 -7.61 -1.93
C ARG A 170 -4.91 -6.64 -3.00
N VAL A 171 -5.01 -5.38 -2.65
CA VAL A 171 -5.08 -4.27 -3.60
C VAL A 171 -3.83 -3.41 -3.43
N GLN A 172 -3.18 -3.11 -4.54
CA GLN A 172 -1.96 -2.34 -4.58
C GLN A 172 -2.19 -1.02 -5.32
N PHE A 173 -1.47 0.02 -4.91
CA PHE A 173 -1.63 1.37 -5.45
C PHE A 173 -0.27 1.93 -5.81
N HIS A 174 -0.17 2.57 -6.98
CA HIS A 174 1.02 3.33 -7.35
C HIS A 174 0.64 4.57 -8.16
N GLY A 175 1.50 5.58 -8.14
CA GLY A 175 1.33 6.77 -8.97
C GLY A 175 1.84 6.55 -10.40
N GLU A 176 1.15 7.12 -11.39
CA GLU A 176 1.53 7.14 -12.80
C GLU A 176 2.00 8.53 -13.24
#